data_c6d7c669b46e4787c3269336f2c8af2a
#
_entry.id   c6d7c669b46e4787c3269336f2c8af2a
#
_cell.length_a   1.000
_cell.length_b   1.000
_cell.length_c   1.000
_cell.angle_alpha   90.00
_cell.angle_beta   90.00
_cell.angle_gamma   90.00
#
_symmetry.space_group_name_H-M   'P 1'
#
loop_
_entity.id
_entity.type
_entity.pdbx_description
1 polymer ?
#
loop_
_entity_poly.entity_id
_entity_poly.type
_entity_poly.pdbx_seq_one_letter_code
_entity_poly.pdbx_strand_id
1 'polypeptide(L)'
;MIRLIGAETHRWVARRGLWVALLGLLAILATICWSIVVATRPPEAAVVAQGKIAYAEQHAYWVENHEQEEAFCRASDPEAPADVCAQPEPQPEWFYPQPMTWDSATSTATVGASTTAGLFLILMAASFWGAEFRSGSLATWLTFVPSRPRVWASKMVVVALAGAVVSAVVLLVGLLTAWGAVAAHQGADAVGSW
;
A
#
# COMPACT_ATOMS: atom_id res chain seq x y z
N MET A 1 33.16 -1.93 -17.17
CA MET A 1 31.82 -2.05 -16.60
C MET A 1 31.01 -0.74 -16.62
N ILE A 2 31.56 0.37 -16.19
CA ILE A 2 30.85 1.68 -16.15
C ILE A 2 30.27 2.10 -17.51
N ARG A 3 31.02 1.95 -18.60
CA ARG A 3 30.55 2.28 -19.97
C ARG A 3 29.39 1.39 -20.43
N LEU A 4 29.37 0.11 -20.02
CA LEU A 4 28.27 -0.82 -20.30
C LEU A 4 27.00 -0.43 -19.53
N ILE A 5 27.14 -0.10 -18.24
CA ILE A 5 26.02 0.38 -17.41
C ILE A 5 25.43 1.65 -18.00
N GLY A 6 26.26 2.63 -18.41
CA GLY A 6 25.80 3.86 -19.05
C GLY A 6 25.02 3.62 -20.34
N ALA A 7 25.51 2.72 -21.20
CA ALA A 7 24.82 2.36 -22.46
C ALA A 7 23.46 1.67 -22.18
N GLU A 8 23.39 0.79 -21.18
CA GLU A 8 22.14 0.11 -20.79
C GLU A 8 21.13 1.10 -20.18
N THR A 9 21.57 2.02 -19.33
CA THR A 9 20.70 3.07 -18.75
C THR A 9 20.11 3.94 -19.84
N HIS A 10 20.91 4.35 -20.81
CA HIS A 10 20.45 5.17 -21.95
C HIS A 10 19.39 4.44 -22.79
N ARG A 11 19.60 3.16 -23.05
CA ARG A 11 18.62 2.29 -23.75
C ARG A 11 17.33 2.12 -22.96
N TRP A 12 17.44 2.00 -21.65
CA TRP A 12 16.30 1.82 -20.78
C TRP A 12 15.41 3.07 -20.78
N VAL A 13 16.01 4.26 -20.59
CA VAL A 13 15.30 5.55 -20.57
C VAL A 13 14.70 5.91 -21.93
N ALA A 14 15.32 5.51 -23.03
CA ALA A 14 14.80 5.77 -24.38
C ALA A 14 13.54 4.96 -24.74
N ARG A 15 13.10 4.00 -23.90
CA ARG A 15 11.91 3.17 -24.18
C ARG A 15 10.62 3.91 -23.85
N ARG A 16 9.73 4.02 -24.81
CA ARG A 16 8.39 4.61 -24.61
C ARG A 16 7.57 3.86 -23.54
N GLY A 17 7.72 2.53 -23.47
CA GLY A 17 7.04 1.71 -22.47
C GLY A 17 7.41 2.06 -21.02
N LEU A 18 8.64 2.53 -20.76
CA LEU A 18 9.03 3.03 -19.44
C LEU A 18 8.18 4.24 -19.02
N TRP A 19 8.02 5.20 -19.91
CA TRP A 19 7.26 6.42 -19.62
C TRP A 19 5.78 6.16 -19.39
N VAL A 20 5.19 5.25 -20.16
CA VAL A 20 3.80 4.80 -19.94
C VAL A 20 3.65 4.11 -18.59
N ALA A 21 4.60 3.24 -18.24
CA ALA A 21 4.58 2.56 -16.94
C ALA A 21 4.81 3.55 -15.78
N LEU A 22 5.68 4.56 -15.94
CA LEU A 22 5.87 5.62 -14.94
C LEU A 22 4.61 6.47 -14.76
N LEU A 23 3.88 6.80 -15.83
CA LEU A 23 2.60 7.49 -15.72
C LEU A 23 1.58 6.65 -14.95
N GLY A 24 1.51 5.35 -15.23
CA GLY A 24 0.66 4.43 -14.48
C GLY A 24 1.04 4.36 -12.99
N LEU A 25 2.34 4.27 -12.69
CA LEU A 25 2.86 4.30 -11.32
C LEU A 25 2.45 5.59 -10.59
N LEU A 26 2.63 6.75 -11.24
CA LEU A 26 2.26 8.04 -10.67
C LEU A 26 0.76 8.16 -10.42
N ALA A 27 -0.07 7.65 -11.34
CA ALA A 27 -1.52 7.65 -11.16
C ALA A 27 -1.95 6.79 -9.96
N ILE A 28 -1.39 5.59 -9.82
CA ILE A 28 -1.68 4.72 -8.66
C ILE A 28 -1.18 5.36 -7.36
N LEU A 29 0.04 5.90 -7.36
CA LEU A 29 0.59 6.59 -6.19
C LEU A 29 -0.27 7.80 -5.79
N ALA A 30 -0.70 8.60 -6.75
CA ALA A 30 -1.59 9.73 -6.49
C ALA A 30 -2.93 9.27 -5.88
N THR A 31 -3.48 8.13 -6.33
CA THR A 31 -4.71 7.55 -5.76
C THR A 31 -4.49 7.11 -4.30
N ILE A 32 -3.36 6.45 -4.00
CA ILE A 32 -3.01 6.05 -2.63
C ILE A 32 -2.84 7.29 -1.74
N CYS A 33 -2.08 8.28 -2.18
CA CYS A 33 -1.89 9.52 -1.43
C CYS A 33 -3.23 10.25 -1.19
N TRP A 34 -4.07 10.32 -2.20
CA TRP A 34 -5.41 10.90 -2.10
C TRP A 34 -6.28 10.15 -1.09
N SER A 35 -6.28 8.82 -1.12
CA SER A 35 -7.05 8.01 -0.17
C SER A 35 -6.62 8.25 1.28
N ILE A 36 -5.31 8.35 1.54
CA ILE A 36 -4.77 8.69 2.87
C ILE A 36 -5.25 10.08 3.31
N VAL A 37 -5.13 11.09 2.44
CA VAL A 37 -5.57 12.47 2.76
C VAL A 37 -7.06 12.52 3.07
N VAL A 38 -7.90 11.79 2.33
CA VAL A 38 -9.34 11.76 2.59
C VAL A 38 -9.67 11.00 3.86
N ALA A 39 -9.03 9.84 4.09
CA ALA A 39 -9.31 8.98 5.24
C ALA A 39 -8.80 9.55 6.58
N THR A 40 -7.81 10.45 6.56
CA THR A 40 -7.34 11.15 7.78
C THR A 40 -8.21 12.35 8.17
N ARG A 41 -9.13 12.79 7.30
CA ARG A 41 -10.04 13.91 7.62
C ARG A 41 -10.97 13.53 8.76
N PRO A 42 -11.23 14.46 9.70
CA PRO A 42 -12.27 14.23 10.69
C PRO A 42 -13.62 14.08 9.98
N PRO A 43 -14.46 13.11 10.40
CA PRO A 43 -15.79 12.94 9.85
C PRO A 43 -16.67 14.13 10.21
N GLU A 44 -17.77 14.28 9.49
CA GLU A 44 -18.74 15.34 9.72
C GLU A 44 -19.32 15.26 11.14
N ALA A 45 -19.36 16.38 11.85
CA ALA A 45 -19.76 16.43 13.26
C ALA A 45 -21.19 15.89 13.49
N ALA A 46 -22.10 16.09 12.54
CA ALA A 46 -23.45 15.57 12.61
C ALA A 46 -23.49 14.04 12.55
N VAL A 47 -22.69 13.42 11.69
CA VAL A 47 -22.55 11.96 11.54
C VAL A 47 -21.99 11.36 12.82
N VAL A 48 -20.95 11.99 13.38
CA VAL A 48 -20.36 11.54 14.66
C VAL A 48 -21.35 11.66 15.82
N ALA A 49 -22.08 12.75 15.90
CA ALA A 49 -23.06 12.95 16.97
C ALA A 49 -24.18 11.89 16.92
N GLN A 50 -24.71 11.62 15.73
CA GLN A 50 -25.72 10.59 15.52
C GLN A 50 -25.20 9.19 15.80
N GLY A 51 -24.00 8.88 15.35
CA GLY A 51 -23.35 7.58 15.61
C GLY A 51 -23.05 7.35 17.08
N LYS A 52 -22.65 8.39 17.83
CA LYS A 52 -22.48 8.29 19.30
C LYS A 52 -23.76 7.96 20.04
N ILE A 53 -24.90 8.52 19.60
CA ILE A 53 -26.21 8.19 20.19
C ILE A 53 -26.54 6.72 19.92
N ALA A 54 -26.42 6.28 18.65
CA ALA A 54 -26.68 4.89 18.27
C ALA A 54 -25.75 3.90 18.99
N TYR A 55 -24.46 4.26 19.12
CA TYR A 55 -23.50 3.45 19.91
C TYR A 55 -23.92 3.34 21.37
N ALA A 56 -24.27 4.46 22.00
CA ALA A 56 -24.68 4.47 23.42
C ALA A 56 -25.92 3.62 23.66
N GLU A 57 -26.92 3.68 22.79
CA GLU A 57 -28.13 2.85 22.86
C GLU A 57 -27.80 1.35 22.71
N GLN A 58 -26.99 1.01 21.69
CA GLN A 58 -26.63 -0.40 21.44
C GLN A 58 -25.71 -0.96 22.52
N HIS A 59 -24.78 -0.17 23.03
CA HIS A 59 -23.92 -0.57 24.14
C HIS A 59 -24.71 -0.77 25.45
N ALA A 60 -25.62 0.13 25.74
CA ALA A 60 -26.52 -0.03 26.92
C ALA A 60 -27.33 -1.32 26.80
N TYR A 61 -27.93 -1.59 25.65
CA TYR A 61 -28.65 -2.83 25.39
C TYR A 61 -27.74 -4.06 25.55
N TRP A 62 -26.52 -4.03 25.02
CA TRP A 62 -25.55 -5.12 25.14
C TRP A 62 -25.17 -5.38 26.60
N VAL A 63 -24.86 -4.33 27.38
CA VAL A 63 -24.54 -4.46 28.81
C VAL A 63 -25.65 -5.15 29.59
N GLU A 64 -26.92 -4.84 29.27
CA GLU A 64 -28.07 -5.39 29.96
C GLU A 64 -28.42 -6.82 29.52
N ASN A 65 -28.21 -7.19 28.26
CA ASN A 65 -28.83 -8.39 27.70
C ASN A 65 -27.85 -9.47 27.23
N HIS A 66 -26.55 -9.16 26.99
CA HIS A 66 -25.62 -10.09 26.32
C HIS A 66 -25.49 -11.43 27.07
N GLU A 67 -25.41 -11.43 28.40
CA GLU A 67 -25.28 -12.68 29.17
C GLU A 67 -26.49 -13.57 29.00
N GLN A 68 -27.70 -12.98 28.99
CA GLN A 68 -28.94 -13.70 28.83
C GLN A 68 -29.08 -14.26 27.40
N GLU A 69 -28.75 -13.49 26.40
CA GLU A 69 -28.78 -13.92 25.00
C GLU A 69 -27.75 -15.02 24.71
N GLU A 70 -26.53 -14.92 25.25
CA GLU A 70 -25.53 -15.98 25.17
C GLU A 70 -25.99 -17.26 25.89
N ALA A 71 -26.59 -17.14 27.05
CA ALA A 71 -27.12 -18.29 27.79
C ALA A 71 -28.28 -18.96 27.03
N PHE A 72 -29.16 -18.17 26.43
CA PHE A 72 -30.26 -18.68 25.60
C PHE A 72 -29.71 -19.39 24.31
N CYS A 73 -28.74 -18.80 23.66
CA CYS A 73 -28.09 -19.41 22.49
C CYS A 73 -27.48 -20.77 22.84
N ARG A 74 -26.71 -20.85 23.93
CA ARG A 74 -26.08 -22.11 24.39
C ARG A 74 -27.11 -23.16 24.83
N ALA A 75 -28.22 -22.73 25.39
CA ALA A 75 -29.30 -23.65 25.77
C ALA A 75 -30.05 -24.19 24.53
N SER A 76 -30.13 -23.41 23.48
CA SER A 76 -30.79 -23.80 22.20
C SER A 76 -29.94 -24.71 21.33
N ASP A 77 -28.61 -24.55 21.38
CA ASP A 77 -27.63 -25.38 20.66
C ASP A 77 -26.42 -25.72 21.55
N PRO A 78 -26.54 -26.78 22.38
CA PRO A 78 -25.47 -27.17 23.30
C PRO A 78 -24.17 -27.65 22.62
N GLU A 79 -24.23 -27.98 21.33
CA GLU A 79 -23.06 -28.47 20.54
C GLU A 79 -22.38 -27.32 19.77
N ALA A 80 -22.96 -26.10 19.77
CA ALA A 80 -22.39 -24.94 19.11
C ALA A 80 -21.03 -24.58 19.71
N PRO A 81 -20.01 -24.24 18.90
CA PRO A 81 -18.77 -23.68 19.38
C PRO A 81 -19.00 -22.44 20.25
N ALA A 82 -18.19 -22.25 21.29
CA ALA A 82 -18.37 -21.16 22.27
C ALA A 82 -18.38 -19.76 21.65
N ASP A 83 -17.64 -19.57 20.54
CA ASP A 83 -17.52 -18.34 19.79
C ASP A 83 -18.79 -18.01 18.96
N VAL A 84 -19.61 -18.99 18.62
CA VAL A 84 -20.85 -18.78 17.85
C VAL A 84 -21.92 -18.08 18.70
N CYS A 85 -21.99 -18.38 19.98
CA CYS A 85 -22.94 -17.76 20.91
C CYS A 85 -22.38 -16.50 21.60
N ALA A 86 -21.08 -16.25 21.51
CA ALA A 86 -20.48 -15.06 22.09
C ALA A 86 -20.91 -13.80 21.35
N GLN A 87 -21.49 -12.84 22.06
CA GLN A 87 -21.85 -11.54 21.50
C GLN A 87 -20.71 -10.54 21.72
N PRO A 88 -20.02 -10.11 20.67
CA PRO A 88 -18.95 -9.15 20.81
C PRO A 88 -19.49 -7.79 21.29
N GLU A 89 -18.75 -7.16 22.20
CA GLU A 89 -19.07 -5.81 22.65
C GLU A 89 -19.13 -4.85 21.46
N PRO A 90 -20.19 -4.03 21.33
CA PRO A 90 -20.29 -3.02 20.28
C PRO A 90 -19.10 -2.07 20.33
N GLN A 91 -18.48 -1.83 19.17
CA GLN A 91 -17.34 -0.91 19.06
C GLN A 91 -17.76 0.38 18.36
N PRO A 92 -17.22 1.54 18.77
CA PRO A 92 -17.56 2.83 18.18
C PRO A 92 -17.40 2.88 16.66
N GLU A 93 -16.41 2.15 16.13
CA GLU A 93 -16.12 2.08 14.69
C GLU A 93 -17.27 1.52 13.85
N TRP A 94 -18.18 0.77 14.46
CA TRP A 94 -19.35 0.20 13.76
C TRP A 94 -20.45 1.23 13.54
N PHE A 95 -20.45 2.32 14.30
CA PHE A 95 -21.54 3.31 14.31
C PHE A 95 -21.19 4.62 13.62
N TYR A 96 -19.92 5.01 13.63
CA TYR A 96 -19.45 6.20 12.94
C TYR A 96 -18.01 6.04 12.47
N PRO A 97 -17.66 6.64 11.30
CA PRO A 97 -16.33 6.54 10.77
C PRO A 97 -15.31 7.18 11.71
N GLN A 98 -14.20 6.48 11.92
CA GLN A 98 -13.05 7.00 12.65
C GLN A 98 -12.03 7.56 11.64
N PRO A 99 -11.37 8.68 11.91
CA PRO A 99 -10.29 9.14 11.06
C PRO A 99 -9.13 8.16 11.12
N MET A 100 -8.47 7.96 9.99
CA MET A 100 -7.31 7.07 9.90
C MET A 100 -6.20 7.55 10.83
N THR A 101 -5.74 6.69 11.73
CA THR A 101 -4.64 6.96 12.67
C THR A 101 -3.29 7.04 11.98
N TRP A 102 -2.26 7.55 12.68
CA TRP A 102 -0.88 7.56 12.20
C TRP A 102 -0.38 6.17 11.79
N ASP A 103 -0.62 5.17 12.63
CA ASP A 103 -0.20 3.79 12.37
C ASP A 103 -0.86 3.23 11.10
N SER A 104 -2.17 3.36 10.97
CA SER A 104 -2.87 2.89 9.76
C SER A 104 -2.52 3.69 8.51
N ALA A 105 -2.24 4.99 8.63
CA ALA A 105 -1.79 5.81 7.49
C ALA A 105 -0.40 5.40 6.99
N THR A 106 0.54 5.16 7.91
CA THR A 106 1.90 4.71 7.57
C THR A 106 1.91 3.27 7.05
N SER A 107 1.10 2.39 7.63
CA SER A 107 0.91 1.02 7.13
C SER A 107 0.36 1.04 5.71
N THR A 108 -0.71 1.80 5.46
CA THR A 108 -1.30 1.95 4.12
C THR A 108 -0.30 2.53 3.12
N ALA A 109 0.45 3.56 3.50
CA ALA A 109 1.49 4.15 2.66
C ALA A 109 2.59 3.12 2.32
N THR A 110 3.07 2.37 3.32
CA THR A 110 4.18 1.42 3.16
C THR A 110 3.75 0.21 2.32
N VAL A 111 2.61 -0.40 2.62
CA VAL A 111 2.09 -1.56 1.88
C VAL A 111 1.70 -1.17 0.46
N GLY A 112 0.98 -0.07 0.30
CA GLY A 112 0.57 0.44 -1.01
C GLY A 112 1.76 0.81 -1.90
N ALA A 113 2.75 1.53 -1.34
CA ALA A 113 3.96 1.91 -2.03
C ALA A 113 4.81 0.69 -2.43
N SER A 114 5.02 -0.26 -1.50
CA SER A 114 5.84 -1.45 -1.75
C SER A 114 5.21 -2.36 -2.81
N THR A 115 3.91 -2.59 -2.74
CA THR A 115 3.18 -3.40 -3.71
C THR A 115 3.22 -2.76 -5.10
N THR A 116 2.95 -1.46 -5.18
CA THR A 116 2.94 -0.72 -6.45
C THR A 116 4.33 -0.67 -7.08
N ALA A 117 5.38 -0.37 -6.29
CA ALA A 117 6.75 -0.37 -6.76
C ALA A 117 7.18 -1.78 -7.22
N GLY A 118 6.84 -2.83 -6.47
CA GLY A 118 7.15 -4.22 -6.83
C GLY A 118 6.52 -4.63 -8.16
N LEU A 119 5.24 -4.37 -8.37
CA LEU A 119 4.55 -4.65 -9.64
C LEU A 119 5.16 -3.87 -10.80
N PHE A 120 5.43 -2.57 -10.60
CA PHE A 120 6.09 -1.75 -11.61
C PHE A 120 7.44 -2.33 -12.02
N LEU A 121 8.26 -2.72 -11.05
CA LEU A 121 9.59 -3.27 -11.30
C LEU A 121 9.55 -4.62 -12.02
N ILE A 122 8.62 -5.50 -11.66
CA ILE A 122 8.43 -6.79 -12.35
C ILE A 122 8.06 -6.54 -13.82
N LEU A 123 7.09 -5.67 -14.09
CA LEU A 123 6.65 -5.35 -15.45
C LEU A 123 7.78 -4.70 -16.26
N MET A 124 8.54 -3.79 -15.65
CA MET A 124 9.66 -3.13 -16.30
C MET A 124 10.83 -4.08 -16.59
N ALA A 125 11.17 -4.94 -15.64
CA ALA A 125 12.19 -5.96 -15.84
C ALA A 125 11.79 -6.93 -16.97
N ALA A 126 10.55 -7.44 -16.94
CA ALA A 126 10.03 -8.33 -17.98
C ALA A 126 10.03 -7.66 -19.36
N SER A 127 9.61 -6.40 -19.45
CA SER A 127 9.63 -5.62 -20.70
C SER A 127 11.06 -5.40 -21.21
N PHE A 128 12.00 -5.11 -20.30
CA PHE A 128 13.39 -4.87 -20.65
C PHE A 128 14.05 -6.11 -21.24
N TRP A 129 13.89 -7.27 -20.60
CA TRP A 129 14.42 -8.54 -21.08
C TRP A 129 13.68 -9.02 -22.33
N GLY A 130 12.34 -9.00 -22.31
CA GLY A 130 11.53 -9.52 -23.43
C GLY A 130 11.79 -8.81 -24.75
N ALA A 131 12.00 -7.50 -24.74
CA ALA A 131 12.28 -6.75 -25.96
C ALA A 131 13.64 -7.09 -26.58
N GLU A 132 14.63 -7.47 -25.79
CA GLU A 132 15.95 -7.85 -26.32
C GLU A 132 15.95 -9.25 -26.94
N PHE A 133 15.21 -10.18 -26.36
CA PHE A 133 15.01 -11.49 -26.98
C PHE A 133 14.27 -11.34 -28.31
N ARG A 134 13.23 -10.51 -28.37
CA ARG A 134 12.43 -10.30 -29.56
C ARG A 134 13.21 -9.61 -30.70
N SER A 135 14.10 -8.68 -30.38
CA SER A 135 14.86 -7.92 -31.36
C SER A 135 16.14 -8.63 -31.81
N GLY A 136 16.55 -9.74 -31.18
CA GLY A 136 17.82 -10.41 -31.45
C GLY A 136 19.05 -9.58 -31.01
N SER A 137 18.84 -8.43 -30.36
CA SER A 137 19.95 -7.54 -29.98
C SER A 137 20.93 -8.19 -29.01
N LEU A 138 20.47 -9.15 -28.21
CA LEU A 138 21.30 -9.92 -27.28
C LEU A 138 22.42 -10.71 -28.06
N ALA A 139 22.07 -11.31 -29.20
CA ALA A 139 23.04 -12.03 -30.04
C ALA A 139 24.10 -11.08 -30.58
N THR A 140 23.70 -9.91 -31.05
CA THR A 140 24.64 -8.87 -31.57
C THR A 140 25.56 -8.36 -30.46
N TRP A 141 25.04 -8.17 -29.22
CA TRP A 141 25.86 -7.76 -28.09
C TRP A 141 26.95 -8.77 -27.74
N LEU A 142 26.64 -10.06 -27.82
CA LEU A 142 27.57 -11.14 -27.50
C LEU A 142 28.71 -11.26 -28.52
N THR A 143 28.57 -10.71 -29.74
CA THR A 143 29.68 -10.64 -30.71
C THR A 143 30.72 -9.60 -30.32
N PHE A 144 30.32 -8.48 -29.69
CA PHE A 144 31.23 -7.42 -29.25
C PHE A 144 31.76 -7.62 -27.81
N VAL A 145 30.96 -8.27 -26.95
CA VAL A 145 31.34 -8.56 -25.56
C VAL A 145 31.14 -10.04 -25.31
N PRO A 146 32.15 -10.88 -25.53
CA PRO A 146 32.01 -12.34 -25.47
C PRO A 146 31.73 -12.91 -24.06
N SER A 147 31.89 -12.09 -23.01
CA SER A 147 31.63 -12.52 -21.64
C SER A 147 30.16 -12.37 -21.26
N ARG A 148 29.34 -13.42 -21.45
CA ARG A 148 27.92 -13.48 -21.06
C ARG A 148 27.61 -13.00 -19.63
N PRO A 149 28.41 -13.40 -18.60
CA PRO A 149 28.13 -12.95 -17.23
C PRO A 149 28.29 -11.43 -17.03
N ARG A 150 29.17 -10.77 -17.75
CA ARG A 150 29.34 -9.31 -17.67
C ARG A 150 28.13 -8.55 -18.24
N VAL A 151 27.62 -9.02 -19.38
CA VAL A 151 26.40 -8.44 -20.00
C VAL A 151 25.19 -8.64 -19.08
N TRP A 152 25.03 -9.84 -18.52
CA TRP A 152 23.97 -10.14 -17.60
C TRP A 152 24.06 -9.28 -16.33
N ALA A 153 25.24 -9.22 -15.70
CA ALA A 153 25.46 -8.43 -14.49
C ALA A 153 25.20 -6.93 -14.71
N SER A 154 25.61 -6.35 -15.85
CA SER A 154 25.33 -4.93 -16.13
C SER A 154 23.83 -4.62 -16.19
N LYS A 155 23.02 -5.52 -16.75
CA LYS A 155 21.56 -5.38 -16.81
C LYS A 155 20.91 -5.50 -15.43
N MET A 156 21.34 -6.47 -14.64
CA MET A 156 20.84 -6.64 -13.28
C MET A 156 21.16 -5.42 -12.41
N VAL A 157 22.36 -4.86 -12.54
CA VAL A 157 22.74 -3.64 -11.81
C VAL A 157 21.85 -2.45 -12.19
N VAL A 158 21.58 -2.24 -13.48
CA VAL A 158 20.71 -1.14 -13.94
C VAL A 158 19.29 -1.30 -13.40
N VAL A 159 18.72 -2.50 -13.49
CA VAL A 159 17.35 -2.77 -12.97
C VAL A 159 17.31 -2.61 -11.45
N ALA A 160 18.32 -3.11 -10.72
CA ALA A 160 18.40 -3.00 -9.27
C ALA A 160 18.53 -1.54 -8.81
N LEU A 161 19.39 -0.75 -9.44
CA LEU A 161 19.56 0.67 -9.11
C LEU A 161 18.30 1.47 -9.42
N ALA A 162 17.69 1.27 -10.59
CA ALA A 162 16.44 1.92 -10.94
C ALA A 162 15.31 1.52 -9.96
N GLY A 163 15.27 0.24 -9.59
CA GLY A 163 14.34 -0.28 -8.61
C GLY A 163 14.50 0.36 -7.23
N ALA A 164 15.73 0.45 -6.75
CA ALA A 164 16.03 1.09 -5.46
C ALA A 164 15.60 2.56 -5.46
N VAL A 165 15.89 3.31 -6.54
CA VAL A 165 15.50 4.72 -6.65
C VAL A 165 13.97 4.87 -6.68
N VAL A 166 13.28 4.09 -7.53
CA VAL A 166 11.81 4.14 -7.62
C VAL A 166 11.17 3.79 -6.28
N SER A 167 11.61 2.70 -5.64
CA SER A 167 11.06 2.29 -4.34
C SER A 167 11.30 3.35 -3.26
N ALA A 168 12.50 3.92 -3.19
CA ALA A 168 12.81 4.98 -2.23
C ALA A 168 11.93 6.22 -2.44
N VAL A 169 11.75 6.66 -3.69
CA VAL A 169 10.90 7.82 -4.01
C VAL A 169 9.43 7.56 -3.66
N VAL A 170 8.90 6.40 -4.04
CA VAL A 170 7.49 6.04 -3.81
C VAL A 170 7.22 5.93 -2.31
N LEU A 171 8.10 5.28 -1.54
CA LEU A 171 8.01 5.20 -0.08
C LEU A 171 8.10 6.58 0.57
N LEU A 172 9.06 7.40 0.17
CA LEU A 172 9.23 8.75 0.71
C LEU A 172 7.98 9.61 0.48
N VAL A 173 7.43 9.60 -0.73
CA VAL A 173 6.20 10.34 -1.07
C VAL A 173 5.02 9.82 -0.24
N GLY A 174 4.85 8.51 -0.11
CA GLY A 174 3.79 7.91 0.70
C GLY A 174 3.88 8.31 2.18
N LEU A 175 5.07 8.19 2.77
CA LEU A 175 5.30 8.54 4.18
C LEU A 175 5.15 10.04 4.45
N LEU A 176 5.65 10.90 3.55
CA LEU A 176 5.46 12.35 3.67
C LEU A 176 3.99 12.74 3.54
N THR A 177 3.23 12.04 2.70
CA THR A 177 1.77 12.25 2.59
C THR A 177 1.07 11.83 3.87
N ALA A 178 1.39 10.66 4.44
CA ALA A 178 0.83 10.20 5.70
C ALA A 178 1.13 11.18 6.84
N TRP A 179 2.40 11.59 6.96
CA TRP A 179 2.82 12.59 7.94
C TRP A 179 2.08 13.91 7.78
N GLY A 180 2.06 14.48 6.59
CA GLY A 180 1.42 15.76 6.31
C GLY A 180 -0.09 15.73 6.50
N ALA A 181 -0.76 14.64 6.11
CA ALA A 181 -2.19 14.49 6.25
C ALA A 181 -2.63 14.35 7.72
N VAL A 182 -1.93 13.51 8.50
CA VAL A 182 -2.22 13.35 9.94
C VAL A 182 -1.91 14.65 10.69
N ALA A 183 -0.75 15.26 10.47
CA ALA A 183 -0.39 16.53 11.12
C ALA A 183 -1.37 17.66 10.79
N ALA A 184 -1.85 17.73 9.55
CA ALA A 184 -2.78 18.79 9.13
C ALA A 184 -4.20 18.59 9.66
N HIS A 185 -4.67 17.35 9.79
CA HIS A 185 -6.07 17.07 10.15
C HIS A 185 -6.26 16.74 11.64
N GLN A 186 -5.25 16.17 12.30
CA GLN A 186 -5.35 15.69 13.68
C GLN A 186 -4.37 16.37 14.63
N GLY A 187 -3.44 17.17 14.10
CA GLY A 187 -2.39 17.84 14.86
C GLY A 187 -1.05 17.12 14.85
N ALA A 188 0.02 17.87 15.12
CA ALA A 188 1.37 17.31 15.11
C ALA A 188 1.59 16.27 16.22
N ASP A 189 0.87 16.39 17.34
CA ASP A 189 0.96 15.46 18.48
C ASP A 189 0.40 14.06 18.17
N ALA A 190 -0.46 13.95 17.15
CA ALA A 190 -0.97 12.67 16.67
C ALA A 190 0.06 11.87 15.86
N VAL A 191 1.15 12.53 15.42
CA VAL A 191 2.22 11.88 14.67
C VAL A 191 3.19 11.21 15.64
N GLY A 192 3.35 9.89 15.52
CA GLY A 192 4.26 9.10 16.37
C GLY A 192 3.67 8.70 17.73
N SER A 193 2.40 8.94 17.99
CA SER A 193 1.68 8.31 19.10
C SER A 193 1.44 6.84 18.74
N TRP A 194 2.16 5.96 19.43
CA TRP A 194 2.06 4.49 19.31
C TRP A 194 1.13 3.95 20.38
#